data_537960c786d236cdc4635b7938749a67
#
_entry.id   537960c786d236cdc4635b7938749a67
#
_cell.length_a   1.000
_cell.length_b   1.000
_cell.length_c   1.000
_cell.angle_alpha   90.00
_cell.angle_beta   90.00
_cell.angle_gamma   90.00
#
_symmetry.space_group_name_H-M   'P 1'
#
loop_
_entity.id
_entity.type
_entity.pdbx_description
1 polymer ?
#
loop_
_entity_poly.entity_id
_entity_poly.type
_entity_poly.pdbx_seq_one_letter_code
_entity_poly.pdbx_strand_id
1 'polypeptide(L)' 'MESQEIIEAAKKRLPVFYDGVVYKEILEYILWFDSNRNKQRSVVLLDQNGYTRVRALASRITLAESV' A
#
# COMPACT_ATOMS: atom_id res chain seq x y z
N MET A 1 6.10 -5.08 -1.16
CA MET A 1 5.21 -6.13 -1.71
C MET A 1 5.30 -6.17 -3.22
N GLU A 2 5.19 -7.35 -3.78
CA GLU A 2 5.10 -7.52 -5.22
C GLU A 2 3.75 -7.04 -5.75
N SER A 3 3.71 -6.68 -7.05
CA SER A 3 2.49 -6.17 -7.67
C SER A 3 1.29 -7.11 -7.51
N GLN A 4 1.51 -8.40 -7.68
CA GLN A 4 0.44 -9.40 -7.56
C GLN A 4 -0.13 -9.44 -6.14
N GLU A 5 0.74 -9.37 -5.14
CA GLU A 5 0.33 -9.34 -3.74
C GLU A 5 -0.46 -8.08 -3.40
N ILE A 6 -0.04 -6.93 -3.95
CA ILE A 6 -0.73 -5.66 -3.74
C ILE A 6 -2.14 -5.73 -4.31
N ILE A 7 -2.27 -6.23 -5.53
CA ILE A 7 -3.57 -6.35 -6.20
C ILE A 7 -4.50 -7.28 -5.41
N GLU A 8 -3.98 -8.42 -4.98
CA GLU A 8 -4.77 -9.37 -4.17
C GLU A 8 -5.18 -8.77 -2.83
N ALA A 9 -4.25 -8.10 -2.15
CA ALA A 9 -4.55 -7.46 -0.87
C ALA A 9 -5.61 -6.37 -1.02
N ALA A 10 -5.53 -5.57 -2.09
CA ALA A 10 -6.50 -4.53 -2.36
C ALA A 10 -7.88 -5.11 -2.64
N LYS A 11 -7.97 -6.14 -3.47
CA LYS A 11 -9.24 -6.80 -3.80
C LYS A 11 -9.92 -7.40 -2.59
N LYS A 12 -9.14 -8.00 -1.71
CA LYS A 12 -9.65 -8.66 -0.49
C LYS A 12 -9.77 -7.72 0.69
N ARG A 13 -9.39 -6.46 0.53
CA ARG A 13 -9.38 -5.44 1.58
C ARG A 13 -8.60 -5.89 2.82
N LEU A 14 -7.43 -6.47 2.57
CA LEU A 14 -6.59 -6.96 3.65
C LEU A 14 -5.82 -5.80 4.29
N PRO A 15 -5.63 -5.82 5.61
CA PRO A 15 -4.83 -4.80 6.28
C PRO A 15 -3.36 -4.92 5.91
N VAL A 16 -2.67 -3.79 5.89
CA VAL A 16 -1.25 -3.72 5.57
C VAL A 16 -0.50 -2.94 6.63
N PHE A 17 0.78 -3.22 6.74
CA PHE A 17 1.67 -2.62 7.72
C PHE A 17 2.64 -1.68 7.01
N TYR A 18 2.76 -0.46 7.50
CA TYR A 18 3.69 0.52 6.97
C TYR A 18 4.18 1.44 8.09
N ASP A 19 5.50 1.55 8.21
CA ASP A 19 6.16 2.46 9.16
C ASP A 19 5.63 2.33 10.60
N GLY A 20 5.48 1.09 11.05
CA GLY A 20 5.04 0.79 12.41
C GLY A 20 3.54 0.92 12.65
N VAL A 21 2.76 1.16 11.62
CA VAL A 21 1.31 1.36 11.73
C VAL A 21 0.57 0.37 10.84
N VAL A 22 -0.53 -0.17 11.36
CA VAL A 22 -1.42 -1.03 10.60
C VAL A 22 -2.51 -0.16 9.95
N TYR A 23 -2.61 -0.24 8.62
CA TYR A 23 -3.62 0.47 7.84
C TYR A 23 -4.74 -0.49 7.46
N LYS A 24 -5.92 0.07 7.28
CA LYS A 24 -7.14 -0.71 7.07
C LYS A 24 -7.12 -1.49 5.76
N GLU A 25 -6.71 -0.84 4.67
CA GLU A 25 -6.67 -1.46 3.35
C GLU A 25 -5.90 -0.59 2.36
N ILE A 26 -5.60 -1.18 1.20
CA ILE A 26 -5.00 -0.47 0.07
C ILE A 26 -6.12 0.06 -0.81
N LEU A 27 -6.13 1.37 -1.08
CA LEU A 27 -7.13 2.00 -1.94
C LEU A 27 -6.69 2.12 -3.39
N GLU A 28 -5.40 2.41 -3.61
CA GLU A 28 -4.87 2.64 -4.96
C GLU A 28 -3.49 2.05 -5.11
N TYR A 29 -3.18 1.62 -6.33
CA TYR A 29 -1.86 1.17 -6.72
C TYR A 29 -1.43 2.03 -7.90
N ILE A 30 -0.34 2.79 -7.75
CA ILE A 30 0.07 3.81 -8.70
C ILE A 30 1.44 3.48 -9.28
N LEU A 31 1.52 3.44 -10.61
CA LEU A 31 2.79 3.35 -11.32
C LEU A 31 3.16 4.74 -11.80
N TRP A 32 4.38 5.17 -11.54
CA TRP A 32 4.84 6.50 -11.95
C TRP A 32 6.35 6.48 -12.24
N PHE A 33 6.83 7.54 -12.87
CA PHE A 33 8.24 7.69 -13.18
C PHE A 33 8.79 8.90 -12.44
N ASP A 34 9.95 8.73 -11.82
CA ASP A 34 10.62 9.82 -11.12
C ASP A 34 11.35 10.73 -12.12
N SER A 35 12.06 11.75 -11.61
CA SER A 35 12.78 12.71 -12.46
C SER A 35 13.89 12.06 -13.26
N ASN A 36 14.42 10.92 -12.82
CA ASN A 36 15.44 10.16 -13.51
C ASN A 36 14.87 9.11 -14.45
N ARG A 37 13.54 9.12 -14.66
CA ARG A 37 12.84 8.17 -15.52
C ARG A 37 12.85 6.73 -14.98
N ASN A 38 13.12 6.55 -13.70
CA ASN A 38 13.03 5.25 -13.07
C ASN A 38 11.57 4.97 -12.68
N LYS A 39 11.11 3.79 -13.00
CA LYS A 39 9.76 3.35 -12.70
C LYS A 39 9.61 3.15 -11.18
N GLN A 40 8.60 3.78 -10.62
CA GLN A 40 8.27 3.68 -9.21
C GLN A 40 6.87 3.12 -9.02
N ARG A 41 6.66 2.45 -7.91
CA ARG A 41 5.35 1.89 -7.55
C ARG A 41 4.98 2.43 -6.18
N SER A 42 3.79 3.02 -6.10
CA SER A 42 3.26 3.57 -4.84
C SER A 42 1.87 3.03 -4.58
N VAL A 43 1.47 3.09 -3.33
CA VAL A 43 0.12 2.70 -2.91
C VAL A 43 -0.48 3.83 -2.08
N VAL A 44 -1.79 3.92 -2.08
CA VAL A 44 -2.52 4.79 -1.16
C VAL A 44 -3.21 3.89 -0.15
N LEU A 45 -2.95 4.14 1.12
CA LEU A 45 -3.46 3.33 2.23
C LEU A 45 -4.54 4.11 2.97
N LEU A 46 -5.57 3.40 3.39
CA LEU A 46 -6.64 3.97 4.20
C LEU A 46 -6.37 3.66 5.66
N ASP A 47 -6.38 4.70 6.50
CA ASP A 47 -6.17 4.55 7.93
C ASP A 47 -7.40 3.89 8.59
N GLN A 48 -7.21 3.39 9.80
CA GLN A 48 -8.27 2.74 10.58
C GLN A 48 -9.46 3.66 10.83
N ASN A 49 -9.24 4.98 10.83
CA ASN A 49 -10.32 5.96 10.99
C ASN A 49 -11.30 5.99 9.80
N GLY A 50 -10.92 5.38 8.65
CA GLY A 50 -11.79 5.28 7.48
C GLY A 50 -11.78 6.49 6.54
N TYR A 51 -11.01 7.54 6.84
CA TYR A 51 -10.96 8.72 5.97
C TYR A 51 -9.57 9.31 5.74
N THR A 52 -8.58 9.01 6.56
CA THR A 52 -7.22 9.49 6.37
C THR A 52 -6.50 8.60 5.38
N ARG A 53 -5.84 9.20 4.39
CA ARG A 53 -5.11 8.48 3.36
C ARG A 53 -3.63 8.81 3.43
N VAL A 54 -2.80 7.78 3.26
CA VAL A 54 -1.35 7.91 3.28
C VAL A 54 -0.78 7.27 2.03
N ARG A 55 0.13 7.96 1.35
CA ARG A 55 0.82 7.40 0.20
C ARG A 55 2.16 6.81 0.64
N ALA A 56 2.45 5.61 0.20
CA ALA A 56 3.67 4.89 0.56
C ALA A 56 4.27 4.21 -0.66
N LEU A 57 5.58 4.00 -0.65
CA LEU A 57 6.23 3.19 -1.68
C LEU A 57 5.85 1.73 -1.49
N ALA A 58 5.56 1.05 -2.59
CA ALA A 58 5.14 -0.35 -2.55
C ALA A 58 6.17 -1.27 -1.89
N SER A 59 7.45 -0.92 -2.00
CA SER A 59 8.52 -1.72 -1.40
C SER A 59 8.57 -1.63 0.12
N ARG A 60 7.86 -0.68 0.71
CA ARG A 60 7.90 -0.44 2.16
C ARG A 60 6.71 -0.98 2.91
N ILE A 61 5.75 -1.57 2.22
CA ILE A 61 4.56 -2.12 2.86
C ILE A 61 4.64 -3.65 2.91
N THR A 62 4.00 -4.23 3.93
CA THR A 62 3.85 -5.67 4.08
C THR A 62 2.43 -5.96 4.52
N LEU A 63 2.00 -7.20 4.34
CA LEU A 63 0.70 -7.61 4.86
C LEU A 63 0.74 -7.59 6.39
N ALA A 64 -0.30 -7.04 7.01
CA ALA A 64 -0.46 -7.12 8.45
C ALA A 64 -1.14 -8.46 8.74
N GLU A 65 -0.37 -9.41 9.24
CA GLU A 65 -0.93 -10.71 9.57
C GLU A 65 -1.76 -10.61 10.83
N SER A 66 -2.96 -11.15 10.75
CA SER A 66 -3.79 -11.31 11.94
C SER A 66 -3.22 -12.42 12.78
N VAL A 67 -2.96 -12.12 14.00
CA VAL A 67 -2.50 -13.13 14.95
C VAL A 67 -3.69 -13.63 15.74
#